data_2237db674577da2fe3c87070e204df19
#
_entry.id   2237db674577da2fe3c87070e204df19
#
_cell.length_a   1.000
_cell.length_b   1.000
_cell.length_c   1.000
_cell.angle_alpha   90.00
_cell.angle_beta   90.00
_cell.angle_gamma   90.00
#
_symmetry.space_group_name_H-M   'P 1'
#
loop_
_entity.id
_entity.type
_entity.pdbx_description
1 polymer ?
#
loop_
_entity_poly.entity_id
_entity_poly.type
_entity_poly.pdbx_seq_one_letter_code
_entity_poly.pdbx_strand_id
1 'polypeptide(L)'
;YDPAYASVIVNTEMWPDTMQYEGKTYTGNTEKTLREFLNKGGRTGFVGSTDTHEGKPAAKTAVLAGELTRPAIFEALRHRRNYAVFNAKIVLDFRINSHFMGEEIEIQGKPQISVNVQGTDKIEEIIVVRDGTVLHSLQPGTPNAKVDYLDEAFSGNSYYYVRVIQADKDEHGNRSHAWSSPIWVKNK
;
A
#
# COMPACT_ATOMS: atom_id res chain seq x y z
N TYR A 1 15.33 10.60 -24.07
CA TYR A 1 14.91 10.45 -22.68
C TYR A 1 14.69 11.84 -22.07
N ASP A 2 13.46 12.21 -21.76
CA ASP A 2 13.15 13.48 -21.12
C ASP A 2 13.14 13.26 -19.59
N PRO A 3 14.06 13.88 -18.83
CA PRO A 3 14.12 13.74 -17.37
C PRO A 3 12.84 14.17 -16.65
N ALA A 4 12.06 15.09 -17.26
CA ALA A 4 10.76 15.50 -16.71
C ALA A 4 9.72 14.37 -16.74
N TYR A 5 9.86 13.41 -17.66
CA TYR A 5 9.01 12.21 -17.71
C TYR A 5 9.58 11.03 -16.90
N ALA A 6 10.87 10.98 -16.69
CA ALA A 6 11.50 9.89 -15.94
C ALA A 6 11.20 9.93 -14.44
N SER A 7 10.98 11.12 -13.90
CA SER A 7 10.55 11.29 -12.50
C SER A 7 9.05 11.02 -12.29
N VAL A 8 8.35 10.62 -13.34
CA VAL A 8 6.90 10.77 -13.41
C VAL A 8 6.14 9.61 -12.78
N ILE A 9 6.59 8.38 -12.91
CA ILE A 9 5.88 7.23 -12.32
C ILE A 9 6.90 6.23 -11.81
N VAL A 10 7.28 6.35 -10.56
CA VAL A 10 8.00 5.29 -9.87
C VAL A 10 6.97 4.52 -9.03
N ASN A 11 6.57 3.38 -9.53
CA ASN A 11 5.65 2.48 -8.86
C ASN A 11 6.24 1.07 -8.86
N THR A 12 6.08 0.37 -7.75
CA THR A 12 6.54 -1.01 -7.57
C THR A 12 5.34 -1.93 -7.46
N GLU A 13 5.35 -2.99 -8.23
CA GLU A 13 4.32 -4.01 -8.21
C GLU A 13 4.38 -4.80 -6.90
N MET A 14 3.20 -4.99 -6.27
CA MET A 14 3.06 -5.70 -5.00
C MET A 14 2.35 -7.03 -5.20
N TRP A 15 2.96 -8.08 -4.65
CA TRP A 15 2.43 -9.42 -4.61
C TRP A 15 2.49 -9.99 -3.19
N PRO A 16 1.60 -10.92 -2.81
CA PRO A 16 1.77 -11.71 -1.59
C PRO A 16 3.11 -12.45 -1.59
N ASP A 17 3.78 -12.51 -0.44
CA ASP A 17 5.06 -13.21 -0.30
C ASP A 17 4.96 -14.71 -0.63
N THR A 18 3.76 -15.27 -0.50
CA THR A 18 3.45 -16.65 -0.90
C THR A 18 2.13 -16.65 -1.66
N MET A 19 2.13 -17.21 -2.86
CA MET A 19 0.96 -17.33 -3.71
C MET A 19 0.82 -18.76 -4.22
N GLN A 20 -0.42 -19.26 -4.26
CA GLN A 20 -0.77 -20.54 -4.87
C GLN A 20 -1.31 -20.30 -6.27
N TYR A 21 -0.80 -21.00 -7.25
CA TYR A 21 -1.30 -20.96 -8.61
C TYR A 21 -1.07 -22.30 -9.31
N GLU A 22 -2.10 -22.87 -9.95
CA GLU A 22 -2.06 -24.17 -10.65
C GLU A 22 -1.39 -25.29 -9.85
N GLY A 23 -1.70 -25.39 -8.54
CA GLY A 23 -1.15 -26.42 -7.64
C GLY A 23 0.32 -26.23 -7.27
N LYS A 24 0.94 -25.11 -7.64
CA LYS A 24 2.30 -24.75 -7.27
C LYS A 24 2.31 -23.61 -6.25
N THR A 25 3.28 -23.64 -5.35
CA THR A 25 3.56 -22.55 -4.43
C THR A 25 4.66 -21.67 -5.00
N TYR A 26 4.35 -20.41 -5.24
CA TYR A 26 5.32 -19.39 -5.60
C TYR A 26 5.67 -18.59 -4.33
N THR A 27 6.95 -18.51 -4.03
CA THR A 27 7.47 -17.72 -2.91
C THR A 27 8.17 -16.49 -3.49
N GLY A 28 7.61 -15.32 -3.23
CA GLY A 28 8.18 -14.04 -3.62
C GLY A 28 8.95 -13.38 -2.47
N ASN A 29 9.73 -12.38 -2.82
CA ASN A 29 10.42 -11.50 -1.86
C ASN A 29 10.09 -10.03 -2.14
N THR A 30 8.94 -9.77 -2.75
CA THR A 30 8.57 -8.42 -3.21
C THR A 30 8.58 -7.42 -2.07
N GLU A 31 7.94 -7.73 -0.95
CA GLU A 31 7.90 -6.82 0.19
C GLU A 31 9.27 -6.67 0.86
N LYS A 32 10.10 -7.72 0.91
CA LYS A 32 11.47 -7.64 1.42
C LYS A 32 12.33 -6.74 0.54
N THR A 33 12.33 -6.97 -0.76
CA THR A 33 13.10 -6.18 -1.73
C THR A 33 12.67 -4.72 -1.71
N LEU A 34 11.36 -4.47 -1.60
CA LEU A 34 10.80 -3.14 -1.48
C LEU A 34 11.28 -2.44 -0.21
N ARG A 35 11.25 -3.11 0.94
CA ARG A 35 11.76 -2.55 2.21
C ARG A 35 13.25 -2.18 2.10
N GLU A 36 14.06 -3.02 1.48
CA GLU A 36 15.47 -2.73 1.23
C GLU A 36 15.66 -1.48 0.34
N PHE A 37 14.83 -1.32 -0.69
CA PHE A 37 14.84 -0.14 -1.56
C PHE A 37 14.42 1.13 -0.79
N LEU A 38 13.33 1.07 -0.03
CA LEU A 38 12.84 2.20 0.77
C LEU A 38 13.84 2.61 1.86
N ASN A 39 14.47 1.63 2.53
CA ASN A 39 15.51 1.86 3.54
C ASN A 39 16.77 2.55 2.97
N LYS A 40 17.06 2.34 1.68
CA LYS A 40 18.11 3.07 0.95
C LYS A 40 17.70 4.47 0.48
N GLY A 41 16.54 4.94 0.89
CA GLY A 41 16.01 6.24 0.51
C GLY A 41 15.18 6.26 -0.76
N GLY A 42 14.85 5.09 -1.32
CA GLY A 42 14.00 4.96 -2.50
C GLY A 42 12.61 5.57 -2.29
N ARG A 43 12.03 6.08 -3.37
CA ARG A 43 10.68 6.67 -3.40
C ARG A 43 9.86 6.00 -4.48
N THR A 44 8.82 5.26 -4.09
CA THR A 44 7.95 4.53 -5.02
C THR A 44 6.52 4.47 -4.52
N GLY A 45 5.54 4.54 -5.42
CA GLY A 45 4.16 4.14 -5.15
C GLY A 45 3.98 2.63 -5.32
N PHE A 46 2.88 2.09 -4.85
CA PHE A 46 2.58 0.67 -4.94
C PHE A 46 1.44 0.43 -5.94
N VAL A 47 1.67 -0.48 -6.86
CA VAL A 47 0.70 -0.90 -7.88
C VAL A 47 0.45 -2.40 -7.80
N GLY A 48 -0.73 -2.82 -8.22
CA GLY A 48 -1.06 -4.21 -8.48
C GLY A 48 -1.22 -4.44 -9.97
N SER A 49 -0.63 -5.50 -10.46
CA SER A 49 -0.76 -5.96 -11.84
C SER A 49 -0.78 -7.48 -11.85
N THR A 50 -1.38 -8.09 -12.85
CA THR A 50 -1.48 -9.56 -12.90
C THR A 50 -0.27 -10.23 -13.50
N ASP A 51 0.55 -9.50 -14.26
CA ASP A 51 1.67 -10.03 -15.04
C ASP A 51 1.32 -11.32 -15.83
N THR A 52 0.03 -11.56 -16.05
CA THR A 52 -0.46 -12.71 -16.79
C THR A 52 -1.11 -12.24 -18.08
N HIS A 53 -0.80 -12.90 -19.17
CA HIS A 53 -1.40 -12.65 -20.48
C HIS A 53 -2.73 -13.39 -20.65
N GLU A 54 -3.06 -14.28 -19.72
CA GLU A 54 -4.25 -15.12 -19.73
C GLU A 54 -4.93 -15.12 -18.35
N GLY A 55 -6.26 -15.05 -18.33
CA GLY A 55 -7.06 -15.21 -17.13
C GLY A 55 -7.62 -13.92 -16.52
N LYS A 56 -8.33 -14.06 -15.39
CA LYS A 56 -8.92 -12.95 -14.65
C LYS A 56 -7.83 -12.20 -13.87
N PRO A 57 -7.79 -10.86 -13.92
CA PRO A 57 -6.82 -10.09 -13.17
C PRO A 57 -7.01 -10.29 -11.66
N ALA A 58 -6.06 -10.96 -10.99
CA ALA A 58 -6.06 -11.11 -9.55
C ALA A 58 -5.61 -9.81 -8.86
N ALA A 59 -4.60 -9.13 -9.40
CA ALA A 59 -4.09 -7.88 -8.86
C ALA A 59 -4.61 -6.66 -9.64
N LYS A 60 -4.80 -5.55 -8.93
CA LYS A 60 -5.34 -4.29 -9.47
C LYS A 60 -4.65 -3.12 -8.78
N THR A 61 -4.55 -2.00 -9.50
CA THR A 61 -4.16 -0.72 -8.92
C THR A 61 -5.40 0.11 -8.64
N ALA A 62 -5.58 0.49 -7.38
CA ALA A 62 -6.56 1.50 -7.02
C ALA A 62 -5.90 2.88 -7.06
N VAL A 63 -6.58 3.87 -7.63
CA VAL A 63 -6.07 5.23 -7.83
C VAL A 63 -7.00 6.22 -7.15
N LEU A 64 -6.44 7.10 -6.31
CA LEU A 64 -7.15 8.16 -5.61
C LEU A 64 -7.11 9.44 -6.46
N ALA A 65 -8.02 9.53 -7.41
CA ALA A 65 -8.19 10.70 -8.30
C ALA A 65 -9.47 11.47 -7.94
N GLY A 66 -9.46 12.78 -8.13
CA GLY A 66 -10.63 13.62 -7.88
C GLY A 66 -11.76 13.42 -8.90
N GLU A 67 -11.41 12.92 -10.09
CA GLU A 67 -12.36 12.64 -11.17
C GLU A 67 -11.84 11.52 -12.08
N LEU A 68 -12.74 10.88 -12.81
CA LEU A 68 -12.40 9.80 -13.75
C LEU A 68 -12.01 10.38 -15.12
N THR A 69 -10.89 11.10 -15.16
CA THR A 69 -10.29 11.62 -16.41
C THR A 69 -8.85 11.18 -16.54
N ARG A 70 -8.34 11.10 -17.76
CA ARG A 70 -6.93 10.75 -17.99
C ARG A 70 -5.94 11.67 -17.27
N PRO A 71 -6.09 13.01 -17.30
CA PRO A 71 -5.20 13.89 -16.54
C PRO A 71 -5.23 13.66 -15.04
N ALA A 72 -6.42 13.51 -14.45
CA ALA A 72 -6.55 13.30 -13.00
C ALA A 72 -5.95 11.96 -12.54
N ILE A 73 -6.16 10.89 -13.32
CA ILE A 73 -5.54 9.58 -13.05
C ILE A 73 -4.02 9.68 -13.16
N PHE A 74 -3.51 10.34 -14.22
CA PHE A 74 -2.07 10.51 -14.41
C PHE A 74 -1.43 11.31 -13.26
N GLU A 75 -2.04 12.41 -12.83
CA GLU A 75 -1.57 13.20 -11.68
C GLU A 75 -1.61 12.42 -10.38
N ALA A 76 -2.64 11.60 -10.15
CA ALA A 76 -2.70 10.74 -8.98
C ALA A 76 -1.56 9.70 -8.97
N LEU A 77 -1.31 9.03 -10.09
CA LEU A 77 -0.20 8.08 -10.23
C LEU A 77 1.17 8.76 -10.05
N ARG A 78 1.34 9.95 -10.62
CA ARG A 78 2.55 10.76 -10.49
C ARG A 78 2.86 11.13 -9.04
N HIS A 79 1.82 11.42 -8.26
CA HIS A 79 1.93 11.73 -6.84
C HIS A 79 1.82 10.51 -5.94
N ARG A 80 1.90 9.30 -6.51
CA ARG A 80 1.82 8.02 -5.77
C ARG A 80 0.53 7.88 -4.93
N ARG A 81 -0.54 8.59 -5.33
CA ARG A 81 -1.88 8.49 -4.74
C ARG A 81 -2.61 7.25 -5.27
N ASN A 82 -1.98 6.12 -5.07
CA ASN A 82 -2.44 4.82 -5.52
C ASN A 82 -2.01 3.74 -4.55
N TYR A 83 -2.67 2.59 -4.62
CA TYR A 83 -2.33 1.45 -3.81
C TYR A 83 -2.58 0.14 -4.57
N ALA A 84 -1.85 -0.90 -4.19
CA ALA A 84 -2.01 -2.24 -4.74
C ALA A 84 -3.16 -2.97 -4.05
N VAL A 85 -3.94 -3.72 -4.82
CA VAL A 85 -4.97 -4.63 -4.33
C VAL A 85 -4.79 -5.97 -5.01
N PHE A 86 -4.82 -7.04 -4.25
CA PHE A 86 -4.81 -8.40 -4.73
C PHE A 86 -6.15 -9.08 -4.41
N ASN A 87 -6.75 -9.74 -5.40
CA ASN A 87 -8.02 -10.47 -5.37
C ASN A 87 -9.23 -9.56 -5.15
N ALA A 88 -9.64 -9.25 -3.92
CA ALA A 88 -10.83 -8.46 -3.62
C ALA A 88 -10.63 -6.94 -3.80
N LYS A 89 -11.72 -6.21 -4.00
CA LYS A 89 -11.72 -4.75 -4.06
C LYS A 89 -11.77 -4.16 -2.65
N ILE A 90 -10.63 -4.12 -1.97
CA ILE A 90 -10.49 -3.48 -0.67
C ILE A 90 -10.34 -1.96 -0.87
N VAL A 91 -11.18 -1.15 -0.23
CA VAL A 91 -11.01 0.30 -0.19
C VAL A 91 -10.12 0.66 1.00
N LEU A 92 -9.04 1.37 0.74
CA LEU A 92 -8.02 1.72 1.73
C LEU A 92 -7.74 3.23 1.67
N ASP A 93 -8.03 3.95 2.76
CA ASP A 93 -7.62 5.33 2.98
C ASP A 93 -6.60 5.36 4.11
N PHE A 94 -5.36 5.72 3.77
CA PHE A 94 -4.25 5.83 4.70
C PHE A 94 -3.70 7.26 4.71
N ARG A 95 -3.61 7.83 5.91
CA ARG A 95 -3.13 9.21 6.13
C ARG A 95 -2.22 9.32 7.34
N ILE A 96 -1.35 10.32 7.31
CA ILE A 96 -0.59 10.82 8.46
C ILE A 96 -0.82 12.33 8.57
N ASN A 97 -1.32 12.80 9.71
CA ASN A 97 -1.67 14.21 9.95
C ASN A 97 -2.51 14.80 8.80
N SER A 98 -3.52 14.10 8.32
CA SER A 98 -4.36 14.43 7.16
C SER A 98 -3.70 14.35 5.77
N HIS A 99 -2.42 14.13 5.64
CA HIS A 99 -1.71 13.91 4.37
C HIS A 99 -1.98 12.52 3.81
N PHE A 100 -2.15 12.44 2.49
CA PHE A 100 -2.46 11.19 1.81
C PHE A 100 -1.23 10.30 1.60
N MET A 101 -1.49 9.00 1.38
CA MET A 101 -0.47 8.09 0.86
C MET A 101 0.21 8.67 -0.39
N GLY A 102 1.51 8.41 -0.54
CA GLY A 102 2.35 8.90 -1.63
C GLY A 102 3.07 10.21 -1.34
N GLU A 103 2.70 10.94 -0.29
CA GLU A 103 3.27 12.25 0.03
C GLU A 103 4.59 12.15 0.82
N GLU A 104 5.43 13.17 0.63
CA GLU A 104 6.61 13.45 1.44
C GLU A 104 6.30 14.69 2.29
N ILE A 105 6.29 14.52 3.60
CA ILE A 105 5.82 15.55 4.53
C ILE A 105 6.86 15.92 5.58
N GLU A 106 6.82 17.16 6.03
CA GLU A 106 7.57 17.64 7.19
C GLU A 106 6.60 18.00 8.31
N ILE A 107 6.82 17.45 9.49
CA ILE A 107 5.94 17.65 10.64
C ILE A 107 6.72 18.17 11.85
N GLN A 108 5.99 18.85 12.74
CA GLN A 108 6.44 19.11 14.10
C GLN A 108 5.67 18.17 15.03
N GLY A 109 6.39 17.44 15.89
CA GLY A 109 5.78 16.51 16.84
C GLY A 109 5.68 15.07 16.28
N LYS A 110 4.63 14.37 16.67
CA LYS A 110 4.47 12.93 16.39
C LYS A 110 3.50 12.68 15.25
N PRO A 111 3.77 11.68 14.38
CA PRO A 111 2.85 11.28 13.33
C PRO A 111 1.55 10.70 13.90
N GLN A 112 0.42 11.31 13.58
CA GLN A 112 -0.91 10.75 13.84
C GLN A 112 -1.33 9.95 12.62
N ILE A 113 -1.34 8.63 12.75
CA ILE A 113 -1.69 7.68 11.72
C ILE A 113 -3.20 7.44 11.75
N SER A 114 -3.86 7.55 10.59
CA SER A 114 -5.27 7.20 10.40
C SER A 114 -5.40 6.26 9.22
N VAL A 115 -6.07 5.12 9.44
CA VAL A 115 -6.35 4.12 8.41
C VAL A 115 -7.83 3.81 8.44
N ASN A 116 -8.50 3.93 7.29
CA ASN A 116 -9.88 3.46 7.13
C ASN A 116 -9.90 2.38 6.05
N VAL A 117 -10.50 1.25 6.37
CA VAL A 117 -10.61 0.10 5.48
C VAL A 117 -12.07 -0.29 5.30
N GLN A 118 -12.47 -0.51 4.05
CA GLN A 118 -13.75 -1.13 3.70
C GLN A 118 -13.45 -2.35 2.83
N GLY A 119 -13.64 -3.52 3.39
CA GLY A 119 -13.47 -4.79 2.71
C GLY A 119 -14.79 -5.32 2.14
N THR A 120 -14.67 -6.34 1.31
CA THR A 120 -15.81 -7.14 0.81
C THR A 120 -16.12 -8.33 1.72
N ASP A 121 -15.20 -8.65 2.63
CA ASP A 121 -15.30 -9.66 3.67
C ASP A 121 -14.56 -9.20 4.93
N LYS A 122 -14.52 -10.02 5.97
CA LYS A 122 -13.84 -9.72 7.25
C LYS A 122 -12.38 -9.37 7.03
N ILE A 123 -11.97 -8.23 7.55
CA ILE A 123 -10.56 -7.86 7.63
C ILE A 123 -9.93 -8.68 8.76
N GLU A 124 -9.00 -9.56 8.42
CA GLU A 124 -8.26 -10.36 9.38
C GLU A 124 -7.20 -9.54 10.09
N GLU A 125 -6.48 -8.70 9.32
CA GLU A 125 -5.40 -7.91 9.89
C GLU A 125 -5.17 -6.61 9.11
N ILE A 126 -4.91 -5.53 9.86
CA ILE A 126 -4.39 -4.25 9.36
C ILE A 126 -3.04 -4.06 10.02
N ILE A 127 -1.99 -3.94 9.22
CA ILE A 127 -0.61 -3.83 9.66
C ILE A 127 -0.07 -2.46 9.25
N VAL A 128 0.35 -1.66 10.22
CA VAL A 128 1.08 -0.41 9.98
C VAL A 128 2.57 -0.72 10.07
N VAL A 129 3.30 -0.43 9.01
CA VAL A 129 4.75 -0.64 8.92
C VAL A 129 5.46 0.70 8.97
N ARG A 130 6.51 0.82 9.80
CA ARG A 130 7.44 1.93 9.83
C ARG A 130 8.86 1.41 9.59
N ASP A 131 9.56 1.97 8.60
CA ASP A 131 10.96 1.63 8.29
C ASP A 131 11.20 0.13 8.11
N GLY A 132 10.22 -0.55 7.49
CA GLY A 132 10.26 -1.99 7.22
C GLY A 132 9.93 -2.90 8.42
N THR A 133 9.59 -2.34 9.58
CA THR A 133 9.18 -3.08 10.78
C THR A 133 7.72 -2.84 11.13
N VAL A 134 7.04 -3.85 11.66
CA VAL A 134 5.66 -3.70 12.14
C VAL A 134 5.65 -2.74 13.33
N LEU A 135 4.96 -1.62 13.16
CA LEU A 135 4.76 -0.62 14.21
C LEU A 135 3.50 -0.91 15.03
N HIS A 136 2.42 -1.25 14.33
CA HIS A 136 1.12 -1.53 14.94
C HIS A 136 0.35 -2.55 14.11
N SER A 137 -0.44 -3.39 14.76
CA SER A 137 -1.33 -4.35 14.10
C SER A 137 -2.67 -4.39 14.82
N LEU A 138 -3.75 -4.54 14.04
CA LEU A 138 -5.12 -4.68 14.52
C LEU A 138 -5.80 -5.85 13.79
N GLN A 139 -6.51 -6.70 14.52
CA GLN A 139 -7.32 -7.80 13.98
C GLN A 139 -8.81 -7.51 14.21
N PRO A 140 -9.46 -6.75 13.32
CA PRO A 140 -10.82 -6.25 13.58
C PRO A 140 -11.90 -7.32 13.46
N GLY A 141 -11.73 -8.33 12.62
CA GLY A 141 -12.71 -9.39 12.38
C GLY A 141 -14.02 -8.92 11.73
N THR A 142 -14.09 -7.70 11.22
CA THR A 142 -15.24 -7.07 10.57
C THR A 142 -14.87 -6.55 9.19
N PRO A 143 -15.83 -6.37 8.25
CA PRO A 143 -15.54 -5.83 6.92
C PRO A 143 -15.08 -4.37 6.92
N ASN A 144 -15.53 -3.59 7.90
CA ASN A 144 -15.15 -2.18 8.04
C ASN A 144 -14.32 -2.01 9.30
N ALA A 145 -13.18 -1.34 9.16
CA ALA A 145 -12.27 -1.13 10.27
C ALA A 145 -11.57 0.24 10.18
N LYS A 146 -11.19 0.73 11.35
CA LYS A 146 -10.44 1.98 11.51
C LYS A 146 -9.30 1.78 12.48
N VAL A 147 -8.13 2.36 12.14
CA VAL A 147 -6.98 2.49 13.02
C VAL A 147 -6.70 3.97 13.21
N ASP A 148 -6.62 4.41 14.45
CA ASP A 148 -6.08 5.71 14.84
C ASP A 148 -4.92 5.45 15.81
N TYR A 149 -3.70 5.80 15.41
CA TYR A 149 -2.49 5.49 16.16
C TYR A 149 -1.51 6.68 16.16
N LEU A 150 -1.04 7.07 17.33
CA LEU A 150 0.01 8.08 17.49
C LEU A 150 1.36 7.37 17.66
N ASP A 151 2.31 7.66 16.76
CA ASP A 151 3.66 7.09 16.87
C ASP A 151 4.53 7.91 17.84
N GLU A 152 4.40 7.64 19.13
CA GLU A 152 5.18 8.29 20.19
C GLU A 152 6.69 8.05 20.06
N ALA A 153 7.11 6.96 19.42
CA ALA A 153 8.50 6.59 19.25
C ALA A 153 9.16 7.22 18.02
N PHE A 154 8.43 8.03 17.24
CA PHE A 154 9.01 8.74 16.10
C PHE A 154 10.09 9.73 16.55
N SER A 155 11.28 9.64 15.93
CA SER A 155 12.45 10.46 16.33
C SER A 155 13.27 10.99 15.15
N GLY A 156 12.70 11.10 13.95
CA GLY A 156 13.50 11.57 12.82
C GLY A 156 12.83 11.40 11.48
N ASN A 157 13.52 10.83 10.52
CA ASN A 157 13.00 10.54 9.20
C ASN A 157 12.53 9.09 9.14
N SER A 158 11.29 8.88 8.71
CA SER A 158 10.71 7.55 8.57
C SER A 158 9.80 7.47 7.35
N TYR A 159 9.56 6.27 6.84
CA TYR A 159 8.47 6.00 5.93
C TYR A 159 7.47 5.04 6.58
N TYR A 160 6.19 5.21 6.20
CA TYR A 160 5.09 4.40 6.68
C TYR A 160 4.28 3.88 5.52
N TYR A 161 3.84 2.63 5.60
CA TYR A 161 2.80 2.09 4.72
C TYR A 161 1.89 1.14 5.50
N VAL A 162 0.76 0.81 4.89
CA VAL A 162 -0.24 -0.09 5.49
C VAL A 162 -0.41 -1.31 4.60
N ARG A 163 -0.46 -2.48 5.23
CA ARG A 163 -0.91 -3.73 4.63
C ARG A 163 -2.23 -4.17 5.26
N VAL A 164 -3.15 -4.60 4.42
CA VAL A 164 -4.45 -5.16 4.84
C VAL A 164 -4.54 -6.60 4.36
N ILE A 165 -5.02 -7.49 5.20
CA ILE A 165 -5.30 -8.90 4.89
C ILE A 165 -6.78 -9.15 5.16
N GLN A 166 -7.51 -9.65 4.16
CA GLN A 166 -8.91 -10.00 4.22
C GLN A 166 -9.10 -11.52 4.19
N ALA A 167 -10.18 -12.02 4.80
CA ALA A 167 -10.40 -13.45 5.04
C ALA A 167 -10.75 -14.25 3.79
N ASP A 168 -11.39 -13.62 2.80
CA ASP A 168 -11.76 -14.27 1.55
C ASP A 168 -10.55 -14.78 0.79
N LYS A 169 -10.78 -15.80 0.00
CA LYS A 169 -9.75 -16.46 -0.78
C LYS A 169 -10.19 -16.57 -2.25
N ASP A 170 -9.21 -16.53 -3.14
CA ASP A 170 -9.41 -16.87 -4.54
C ASP A 170 -9.59 -18.40 -4.73
N GLU A 171 -9.79 -18.83 -5.96
CA GLU A 171 -9.93 -20.25 -6.34
C GLU A 171 -8.67 -21.08 -6.06
N HIS A 172 -7.52 -20.45 -5.82
CA HIS A 172 -6.25 -21.08 -5.50
C HIS A 172 -5.95 -21.06 -3.99
N GLY A 173 -6.83 -20.48 -3.17
CA GLY A 173 -6.69 -20.40 -1.72
C GLY A 173 -5.89 -19.19 -1.22
N ASN A 174 -5.51 -18.25 -2.09
CA ASN A 174 -4.81 -17.03 -1.71
C ASN A 174 -5.76 -16.02 -1.07
N ARG A 175 -5.36 -15.43 0.04
CA ARG A 175 -6.11 -14.34 0.69
C ARG A 175 -6.06 -13.06 -0.12
N SER A 176 -7.07 -12.22 0.10
CA SER A 176 -7.10 -10.87 -0.45
C SER A 176 -6.24 -9.91 0.36
N HIS A 177 -5.51 -9.05 -0.33
CA HIS A 177 -4.60 -8.09 0.26
C HIS A 177 -4.77 -6.69 -0.32
N ALA A 178 -4.38 -5.67 0.46
CA ALA A 178 -4.10 -4.34 -0.06
C ALA A 178 -2.82 -3.78 0.58
N TRP A 179 -2.06 -2.97 -0.19
CA TRP A 179 -0.86 -2.28 0.28
C TRP A 179 -0.91 -0.82 -0.14
N SER A 180 -0.97 0.11 0.82
CA SER A 180 -0.92 1.54 0.53
C SER A 180 0.45 1.94 -0.01
N SER A 181 0.50 2.93 -0.89
CA SER A 181 1.76 3.65 -1.13
C SER A 181 2.27 4.27 0.16
N PRO A 182 3.62 4.41 0.33
CA PRO A 182 4.19 4.98 1.53
C PRO A 182 3.91 6.48 1.70
N ILE A 183 3.96 6.94 2.95
CA ILE A 183 4.12 8.35 3.33
C ILE A 183 5.50 8.48 3.95
N TRP A 184 6.31 9.44 3.47
CA TRP A 184 7.60 9.74 4.04
C TRP A 184 7.48 10.95 4.95
N VAL A 185 7.92 10.79 6.19
CA VAL A 185 7.80 11.80 7.24
C VAL A 185 9.18 12.25 7.67
N LYS A 186 9.41 13.56 7.66
CA LYS A 186 10.59 14.21 8.23
C LYS A 186 10.20 15.02 9.44
N ASN A 187 11.07 15.02 10.45
CA ASN A 187 10.94 15.94 11.57
C ASN A 187 11.49 17.32 11.15
N LYS A 188 10.72 18.36 11.42
CA LYS A 188 11.06 19.74 11.09
C LYS A 188 11.96 20.37 12.16
#